data_1b99ff6d4201bffffaa31d3f95abad37
#
_entry.id   1b99ff6d4201bffffaa31d3f95abad37
#
_cell.length_a   1.000
_cell.length_b   1.000
_cell.length_c   1.000
_cell.angle_alpha   90.00
_cell.angle_beta   90.00
_cell.angle_gamma   90.00
#
_symmetry.space_group_name_H-M   'P 1'
#
loop_
_entity.id
_entity.type
_entity.pdbx_description
1 polymer ?
#
loop_
_entity_poly.entity_id
_entity_poly.type
_entity_poly.pdbx_seq_one_letter_code
_entity_poly.pdbx_strand_id
1 'polypeptide(L)'
;MFVLYGMVGGVVWLLYRRMPAPEHESGTSPAQPLGESKGIVVRLALLFSLDSFASGLTINALMALWFFQRFNLSLLAAGSFFFWAGLLSAASQLIAPKVAERIGLVNTMVFTHIPASICLIVAAFVPNLEAALALLFMRALLSQMDAPVRSAFVMEVVTPAERAAAASFTAVPRSLASAISPTIGGALFTTGLLAAPLVVCGVLKIGYDLMLWKAFRQHGK
;
A
#
# COMPACT_ATOMS: atom_id res chain seq x y z
N MET A 1 2.50 26.21 -1.08
CA MET A 1 2.52 24.81 -0.63
C MET A 1 3.00 24.66 0.81
N PHE A 2 4.18 25.17 1.19
CA PHE A 2 4.73 25.03 2.55
C PHE A 2 3.86 25.64 3.66
N VAL A 3 3.21 26.78 3.42
CA VAL A 3 2.29 27.42 4.38
C VAL A 3 1.08 26.54 4.67
N LEU A 4 0.48 25.93 3.64
CA LEU A 4 -0.63 24.99 3.80
C LEU A 4 -0.22 23.76 4.61
N TYR A 5 0.97 23.22 4.33
CA TYR A 5 1.53 22.09 5.07
C TYR A 5 1.75 22.47 6.56
N GLY A 6 2.29 23.66 6.83
CA GLY A 6 2.44 24.18 8.18
C GLY A 6 1.11 24.36 8.92
N MET A 7 0.08 24.88 8.24
CA MET A 7 -1.27 25.02 8.81
C MET A 7 -1.89 23.67 9.18
N VAL A 8 -1.79 22.67 8.28
CA VAL A 8 -2.27 21.32 8.56
C VAL A 8 -1.51 20.71 9.73
N GLY A 9 -0.18 20.89 9.80
CA GLY A 9 0.63 20.45 10.93
C GLY A 9 0.20 21.10 12.25
N GLY A 10 -0.11 22.39 12.23
CA GLY A 10 -0.65 23.13 13.38
C GLY A 10 -2.01 22.60 13.85
N VAL A 11 -2.91 22.31 12.92
CA VAL A 11 -4.24 21.71 13.23
C VAL A 11 -4.05 20.32 13.85
N VAL A 12 -3.21 19.48 13.27
CA VAL A 12 -2.91 18.13 13.81
C VAL A 12 -2.32 18.23 15.20
N TRP A 13 -1.36 19.14 15.42
CA TRP A 13 -0.77 19.37 16.75
C TRP A 13 -1.82 19.82 17.78
N LEU A 14 -2.73 20.73 17.42
CA LEU A 14 -3.82 21.17 18.29
C LEU A 14 -4.78 20.03 18.65
N LEU A 15 -5.09 19.14 17.68
CA LEU A 15 -5.92 17.97 17.91
C LEU A 15 -5.24 17.00 18.88
N TYR A 16 -3.96 16.69 18.68
CA TYR A 16 -3.18 15.83 19.58
C TYR A 16 -3.11 16.42 21.01
N ARG A 17 -2.95 17.73 21.13
CA ARG A 17 -2.91 18.40 22.44
C ARG A 17 -4.22 18.31 23.21
N ARG A 18 -5.34 18.14 22.51
CA ARG A 18 -6.68 18.01 23.10
C ARG A 18 -7.09 16.55 23.36
N MET A 19 -6.32 15.59 22.85
CA MET A 19 -6.59 14.19 23.17
C MET A 19 -6.23 13.94 24.65
N PRO A 20 -7.13 13.31 25.42
CA PRO A 20 -6.77 12.83 26.74
C PRO A 20 -5.57 11.90 26.61
N ALA A 21 -4.63 12.02 27.56
CA ALA A 21 -3.52 11.06 27.62
C ALA A 21 -4.12 9.64 27.64
N PRO A 22 -3.57 8.69 26.84
CA PRO A 22 -4.06 7.33 26.89
C PRO A 22 -3.98 6.86 28.35
N GLU A 23 -5.14 6.56 28.93
CA GLU A 23 -5.19 5.88 30.21
C GLU A 23 -4.34 4.62 30.02
N HIS A 24 -3.29 4.49 30.81
CA HIS A 24 -2.58 3.23 30.93
C HIS A 24 -3.63 2.24 31.44
N GLU A 25 -4.24 1.49 30.53
CA GLU A 25 -5.04 0.33 30.92
C GLU A 25 -4.13 -0.53 31.78
N SER A 26 -4.45 -0.59 33.06
CA SER A 26 -3.73 -1.30 34.11
C SER A 26 -3.69 -2.83 33.88
N GLY A 27 -3.86 -3.27 32.66
CA GLY A 27 -3.87 -4.64 32.17
C GLY A 27 -3.07 -4.89 30.90
N THR A 28 -2.40 -3.87 30.32
CA THR A 28 -1.52 -4.14 29.16
C THR A 28 -0.25 -4.81 29.64
N SER A 29 -0.09 -6.07 29.28
CA SER A 29 1.18 -6.78 29.48
C SER A 29 2.34 -5.96 28.92
N PRO A 30 3.46 -5.83 29.66
CA PRO A 30 4.63 -5.11 29.16
C PRO A 30 5.02 -5.64 27.77
N ALA A 31 5.45 -4.73 26.87
CA ALA A 31 5.87 -5.10 25.53
C ALA A 31 6.92 -6.21 25.57
N GLN A 32 6.66 -7.30 24.89
CA GLN A 32 7.52 -8.48 24.86
C GLN A 32 8.15 -8.65 23.47
N PRO A 33 9.35 -9.25 23.40
CA PRO A 33 9.93 -9.69 22.15
C PRO A 33 9.04 -10.76 21.50
N LEU A 34 9.18 -10.96 20.17
CA LEU A 34 8.44 -11.96 19.43
C LEU A 34 8.73 -13.36 19.95
N GLY A 35 7.69 -14.07 20.39
CA GLY A 35 7.71 -15.45 20.87
C GLY A 35 6.69 -16.29 20.10
N GLU A 36 5.47 -16.38 20.61
CA GLU A 36 4.40 -17.23 20.05
C GLU A 36 3.99 -16.80 18.63
N SER A 37 3.91 -15.49 18.38
CA SER A 37 3.52 -14.96 17.07
C SER A 37 4.66 -14.91 16.04
N LYS A 38 5.89 -15.33 16.41
CA LYS A 38 7.09 -15.20 15.56
C LYS A 38 6.91 -15.81 14.15
N GLY A 39 6.33 -17.00 14.06
CA GLY A 39 6.13 -17.69 12.78
C GLY A 39 5.18 -16.94 11.85
N ILE A 40 4.10 -16.39 12.38
CA ILE A 40 3.12 -15.59 11.66
C ILE A 40 3.76 -14.27 11.22
N VAL A 41 4.44 -13.58 12.14
CA VAL A 41 5.07 -12.29 11.88
C VAL A 41 6.16 -12.38 10.81
N VAL A 42 6.98 -13.44 10.81
CA VAL A 42 7.99 -13.67 9.76
C VAL A 42 7.32 -13.85 8.39
N ARG A 43 6.26 -14.64 8.29
CA ARG A 43 5.51 -14.83 7.04
C ARG A 43 4.91 -13.50 6.55
N LEU A 44 4.32 -12.72 7.45
CA LEU A 44 3.77 -11.41 7.12
C LEU A 44 4.86 -10.43 6.69
N ALA A 45 6.02 -10.42 7.34
CA ALA A 45 7.15 -9.58 6.98
C ALA A 45 7.65 -9.88 5.55
N LEU A 46 7.76 -11.15 5.18
CA LEU A 46 8.14 -11.56 3.83
C LEU A 46 7.10 -11.15 2.79
N LEU A 47 5.82 -11.42 3.05
CA LEU A 47 4.73 -11.07 2.15
C LEU A 47 4.63 -9.55 1.96
N PHE A 48 4.66 -8.79 3.05
CA PHE A 48 4.59 -7.33 2.98
C PHE A 48 5.83 -6.70 2.34
N SER A 49 6.99 -7.35 2.45
CA SER A 49 8.21 -6.92 1.75
C SER A 49 8.08 -7.15 0.25
N LEU A 50 7.48 -8.25 -0.19
CA LEU A 50 7.20 -8.53 -1.59
C LEU A 50 6.25 -7.47 -2.18
N ASP A 51 5.16 -7.13 -1.47
CA ASP A 51 4.24 -6.08 -1.88
C ASP A 51 4.91 -4.71 -1.95
N SER A 52 5.74 -4.37 -0.94
CA SER A 52 6.47 -3.10 -0.90
C SER A 52 7.52 -3.01 -2.00
N PHE A 53 8.20 -4.11 -2.30
CA PHE A 53 9.12 -4.21 -3.45
C PHE A 53 8.36 -3.98 -4.76
N ALA A 54 7.24 -4.68 -4.97
CA ALA A 54 6.42 -4.48 -6.15
C ALA A 54 5.94 -3.03 -6.30
N SER A 55 5.50 -2.40 -5.21
CA SER A 55 5.05 -1.01 -5.20
C SER A 55 6.16 -0.02 -5.58
N GLY A 56 7.38 -0.29 -5.16
CA GLY A 56 8.54 0.55 -5.46
C GLY A 56 8.94 0.55 -6.95
N LEU A 57 8.55 -0.47 -7.73
CA LEU A 57 8.77 -0.50 -9.19
C LEU A 57 7.95 0.57 -9.93
N THR A 58 6.87 1.08 -9.33
CA THR A 58 5.93 2.01 -9.94
C THR A 58 5.66 3.23 -9.05
N ILE A 59 6.70 3.77 -8.39
CA ILE A 59 6.59 5.02 -7.62
C ILE A 59 6.16 6.18 -8.54
N ASN A 60 5.62 7.24 -7.96
CA ASN A 60 5.08 8.38 -8.71
C ASN A 60 6.09 8.97 -9.71
N ALA A 61 7.38 9.01 -9.37
CA ALA A 61 8.42 9.49 -10.28
C ALA A 61 8.57 8.62 -11.53
N LEU A 62 8.57 7.29 -11.36
CA LEU A 62 8.65 6.34 -12.46
C LEU A 62 7.35 6.31 -13.28
N MET A 63 6.20 6.48 -12.63
CA MET A 63 4.91 6.63 -13.31
C MET A 63 4.85 7.92 -14.14
N ALA A 64 5.38 9.04 -13.62
CA ALA A 64 5.48 10.28 -14.38
C ALA A 64 6.38 10.12 -15.62
N LEU A 65 7.52 9.42 -15.46
CA LEU A 65 8.41 9.07 -16.56
C LEU A 65 7.68 8.21 -17.61
N TRP A 66 6.92 7.21 -17.17
CA TRP A 66 6.11 6.36 -18.05
C TRP A 66 5.06 7.16 -18.81
N PHE A 67 4.32 8.06 -18.17
CA PHE A 67 3.37 8.95 -18.83
C PHE A 67 4.05 9.82 -19.89
N PHE A 68 5.21 10.37 -19.57
CA PHE A 68 5.97 11.19 -20.50
C PHE A 68 6.45 10.36 -21.71
N GLN A 69 7.06 9.22 -21.49
CA GLN A 69 7.62 8.39 -22.57
C GLN A 69 6.54 7.73 -23.43
N ARG A 70 5.40 7.35 -22.84
CA ARG A 70 4.34 6.61 -23.55
C ARG A 70 3.35 7.52 -24.25
N PHE A 71 3.02 8.66 -23.63
CA PHE A 71 1.92 9.53 -24.06
C PHE A 71 2.35 11.01 -24.27
N ASN A 72 3.63 11.34 -24.11
CA ASN A 72 4.13 12.72 -24.09
C ASN A 72 3.38 13.64 -23.10
N LEU A 73 2.91 13.06 -21.99
CA LEU A 73 2.16 13.80 -20.99
C LEU A 73 3.08 14.80 -20.27
N SER A 74 2.66 16.06 -20.17
CA SER A 74 3.44 17.08 -19.47
C SER A 74 3.53 16.77 -17.96
N LEU A 75 4.58 17.29 -17.30
CA LEU A 75 4.75 17.14 -15.87
C LEU A 75 3.58 17.73 -15.06
N LEU A 76 2.99 18.83 -15.56
CA LEU A 76 1.83 19.46 -14.95
C LEU A 76 0.60 18.53 -15.00
N ALA A 77 0.35 17.91 -16.15
CA ALA A 77 -0.76 16.97 -16.33
C ALA A 77 -0.56 15.69 -15.49
N ALA A 78 0.67 15.16 -15.43
CA ALA A 78 1.01 14.05 -14.53
C ALA A 78 0.80 14.43 -13.05
N GLY A 79 1.18 15.65 -12.66
CA GLY A 79 0.92 16.17 -11.31
C GLY A 79 -0.56 16.26 -10.98
N SER A 80 -1.39 16.70 -11.93
CA SER A 80 -2.85 16.74 -11.80
C SER A 80 -3.43 15.32 -11.62
N PHE A 81 -2.95 14.36 -12.40
CA PHE A 81 -3.33 12.96 -12.22
C PHE A 81 -3.01 12.45 -10.81
N PHE A 82 -1.78 12.67 -10.31
CA PHE A 82 -1.40 12.22 -8.96
C PHE A 82 -2.22 12.91 -7.86
N PHE A 83 -2.59 14.18 -8.04
CA PHE A 83 -3.46 14.89 -7.12
C PHE A 83 -4.84 14.19 -7.00
N TRP A 84 -5.50 13.95 -8.13
CA TRP A 84 -6.82 13.31 -8.15
C TRP A 84 -6.74 11.83 -7.71
N ALA A 85 -5.73 11.10 -8.14
CA ALA A 85 -5.48 9.74 -7.70
C ALA A 85 -5.25 9.66 -6.18
N GLY A 86 -4.52 10.62 -5.61
CA GLY A 86 -4.32 10.74 -4.18
C GLY A 86 -5.63 11.01 -3.42
N LEU A 87 -6.50 11.88 -3.95
CA LEU A 87 -7.80 12.15 -3.35
C LEU A 87 -8.72 10.92 -3.38
N LEU A 88 -8.75 10.20 -4.50
CA LEU A 88 -9.49 8.93 -4.61
C LEU A 88 -8.95 7.88 -3.63
N SER A 89 -7.63 7.77 -3.51
CA SER A 89 -6.97 6.88 -2.55
C SER A 89 -7.33 7.22 -1.10
N ALA A 90 -7.35 8.50 -0.75
CA ALA A 90 -7.75 8.94 0.58
C ALA A 90 -9.22 8.60 0.86
N ALA A 91 -10.11 8.85 -0.09
CA ALA A 91 -11.52 8.48 0.04
C ALA A 91 -11.71 6.96 0.20
N SER A 92 -10.94 6.16 -0.55
CA SER A 92 -11.02 4.69 -0.47
C SER A 92 -10.59 4.16 0.90
N GLN A 93 -9.58 4.76 1.53
CA GLN A 93 -9.14 4.37 2.86
C GLN A 93 -10.22 4.60 3.93
N LEU A 94 -11.06 5.62 3.79
CA LEU A 94 -12.18 5.86 4.70
C LEU A 94 -13.29 4.81 4.56
N ILE A 95 -13.43 4.22 3.38
CA ILE A 95 -14.44 3.19 3.09
C ILE A 95 -13.94 1.79 3.47
N ALA A 96 -12.63 1.58 3.43
CA ALA A 96 -12.01 0.27 3.64
C ALA A 96 -12.43 -0.46 4.93
N PRO A 97 -12.55 0.19 6.11
CA PRO A 97 -13.03 -0.48 7.32
C PRO A 97 -14.44 -1.03 7.17
N LYS A 98 -15.36 -0.28 6.55
CA LYS A 98 -16.74 -0.73 6.32
C LYS A 98 -16.83 -1.94 5.38
N VAL A 99 -15.93 -2.00 4.40
CA VAL A 99 -15.81 -3.17 3.51
C VAL A 99 -15.26 -4.36 4.29
N ALA A 100 -14.24 -4.14 5.12
CA ALA A 100 -13.62 -5.18 5.94
C ALA A 100 -14.59 -5.78 6.97
N GLU A 101 -15.47 -4.97 7.54
CA GLU A 101 -16.55 -5.46 8.42
C GLU A 101 -17.50 -6.44 7.73
N ARG A 102 -17.71 -6.29 6.41
CA ARG A 102 -18.67 -7.13 5.65
C ARG A 102 -18.05 -8.41 5.10
N ILE A 103 -16.84 -8.34 4.58
CA ILE A 103 -16.22 -9.46 3.87
C ILE A 103 -14.97 -10.03 4.58
N GLY A 104 -14.55 -9.42 5.70
CA GLY A 104 -13.37 -9.79 6.46
C GLY A 104 -12.10 -9.09 5.98
N LEU A 105 -11.09 -9.02 6.86
CA LEU A 105 -9.86 -8.27 6.60
C LEU A 105 -9.07 -8.85 5.42
N VAL A 106 -8.79 -10.14 5.43
CA VAL A 106 -8.00 -10.80 4.37
C VAL A 106 -8.69 -10.71 3.01
N ASN A 107 -10.01 -10.93 2.96
CA ASN A 107 -10.75 -10.84 1.72
C ASN A 107 -10.77 -9.39 1.17
N THR A 108 -10.89 -8.40 2.05
CA THR A 108 -10.82 -6.99 1.63
C THR A 108 -9.47 -6.69 0.99
N MET A 109 -8.36 -7.07 1.63
CA MET A 109 -7.02 -6.87 1.07
C MET A 109 -6.89 -7.49 -0.32
N VAL A 110 -7.28 -8.75 -0.48
CA VAL A 110 -7.09 -9.52 -1.71
C VAL A 110 -8.04 -9.08 -2.82
N PHE A 111 -9.35 -8.98 -2.53
CA PHE A 111 -10.36 -8.68 -3.56
C PHE A 111 -10.36 -7.23 -4.03
N THR A 112 -9.77 -6.30 -3.30
CA THR A 112 -9.54 -4.94 -3.79
C THR A 112 -8.21 -4.81 -4.52
N HIS A 113 -7.18 -5.55 -4.10
CA HIS A 113 -5.82 -5.40 -4.61
C HIS A 113 -5.58 -6.15 -5.93
N ILE A 114 -6.17 -7.35 -6.12
CA ILE A 114 -6.07 -8.09 -7.38
C ILE A 114 -6.65 -7.29 -8.56
N PRO A 115 -7.89 -6.76 -8.52
CA PRO A 115 -8.42 -5.94 -9.61
C PRO A 115 -7.58 -4.67 -9.86
N ALA A 116 -7.07 -4.04 -8.79
CA ALA A 116 -6.17 -2.89 -8.92
C ALA A 116 -4.88 -3.25 -9.69
N SER A 117 -4.32 -4.43 -9.42
CA SER A 117 -3.12 -4.95 -10.08
C SER A 117 -3.40 -5.31 -11.54
N ILE A 118 -4.57 -5.88 -11.83
CA ILE A 118 -5.02 -6.14 -13.22
C ILE A 118 -5.16 -4.81 -13.98
N CYS A 119 -5.79 -3.79 -13.38
CA CYS A 119 -5.88 -2.47 -13.99
C CYS A 119 -4.50 -1.89 -14.34
N LEU A 120 -3.50 -2.07 -13.48
CA LEU A 120 -2.14 -1.63 -13.73
C LEU A 120 -1.51 -2.36 -14.93
N ILE A 121 -1.65 -3.69 -14.98
CA ILE A 121 -1.13 -4.51 -16.09
C ILE A 121 -1.80 -4.11 -17.41
N VAL A 122 -3.13 -3.98 -17.43
CA VAL A 122 -3.87 -3.61 -18.63
C VAL A 122 -3.50 -2.20 -19.08
N ALA A 123 -3.37 -1.24 -18.16
CA ALA A 123 -2.95 0.14 -18.47
C ALA A 123 -1.60 0.19 -19.19
N ALA A 124 -0.67 -0.74 -18.89
CA ALA A 124 0.64 -0.81 -19.54
C ALA A 124 0.56 -1.04 -21.07
N PHE A 125 -0.50 -1.67 -21.55
CA PHE A 125 -0.66 -2.05 -22.97
C PHE A 125 -1.67 -1.19 -23.73
N VAL A 126 -2.55 -0.48 -23.05
CA VAL A 126 -3.57 0.36 -23.70
C VAL A 126 -2.91 1.50 -24.45
N PRO A 127 -3.24 1.72 -25.76
CA PRO A 127 -2.66 2.78 -26.57
C PRO A 127 -3.30 4.15 -26.29
N ASN A 128 -4.51 4.20 -25.77
CA ASN A 128 -5.28 5.41 -25.52
C ASN A 128 -5.00 5.94 -24.11
N LEU A 129 -4.62 7.23 -24.02
CA LEU A 129 -4.35 7.91 -22.75
C LEU A 129 -5.56 7.93 -21.82
N GLU A 130 -6.75 8.21 -22.34
CA GLU A 130 -7.97 8.30 -21.52
C GLU A 130 -8.29 6.96 -20.84
N ALA A 131 -8.20 5.86 -21.60
CA ALA A 131 -8.41 4.53 -21.06
C ALA A 131 -7.32 4.14 -20.06
N ALA A 132 -6.06 4.50 -20.30
CA ALA A 132 -4.97 4.27 -19.36
C ALA A 132 -5.19 5.06 -18.05
N LEU A 133 -5.57 6.33 -18.13
CA LEU A 133 -5.90 7.15 -16.96
C LEU A 133 -7.10 6.59 -16.18
N ALA A 134 -8.16 6.16 -16.87
CA ALA A 134 -9.34 5.55 -16.23
C ALA A 134 -8.96 4.30 -15.45
N LEU A 135 -8.15 3.41 -16.02
CA LEU A 135 -7.65 2.21 -15.35
C LEU A 135 -6.77 2.55 -14.13
N LEU A 136 -5.92 3.57 -14.25
CA LEU A 136 -5.06 3.99 -13.15
C LEU A 136 -5.83 4.73 -12.04
N PHE A 137 -6.91 5.45 -12.35
CA PHE A 137 -7.84 5.99 -11.34
C PHE A 137 -8.60 4.86 -10.64
N MET A 138 -9.09 3.86 -11.37
CA MET A 138 -9.69 2.67 -10.77
C MET A 138 -8.71 1.96 -9.85
N ARG A 139 -7.46 1.79 -10.30
CA ARG A 139 -6.39 1.25 -9.46
C ARG A 139 -6.19 2.09 -8.20
N ALA A 140 -6.13 3.43 -8.30
CA ALA A 140 -5.94 4.32 -7.16
C ALA A 140 -7.07 4.17 -6.13
N LEU A 141 -8.30 4.01 -6.59
CA LEU A 141 -9.47 3.78 -5.73
C LEU A 141 -9.39 2.45 -4.99
N LEU A 142 -8.89 1.40 -5.61
CA LEU A 142 -8.91 0.05 -5.04
C LEU A 142 -7.65 -0.29 -4.24
N SER A 143 -6.47 0.13 -4.71
CA SER A 143 -5.19 -0.36 -4.18
C SER A 143 -4.82 0.17 -2.80
N GLN A 144 -5.46 1.24 -2.33
CA GLN A 144 -5.14 1.85 -1.03
C GLN A 144 -6.09 1.40 0.10
N MET A 145 -7.09 0.60 -0.22
CA MET A 145 -7.99 0.03 0.79
C MET A 145 -7.28 -0.96 1.70
N ASP A 146 -6.20 -1.58 1.25
CA ASP A 146 -5.47 -2.57 2.03
C ASP A 146 -4.68 -1.95 3.21
N ALA A 147 -4.26 -0.70 3.13
CA ALA A 147 -3.37 -0.09 4.12
C ALA A 147 -3.94 -0.06 5.55
N PRO A 148 -5.17 0.46 5.81
CA PRO A 148 -5.77 0.40 7.14
C PRO A 148 -6.11 -1.03 7.55
N VAL A 149 -6.58 -1.85 6.62
CA VAL A 149 -7.00 -3.24 6.86
C VAL A 149 -5.80 -4.12 7.21
N ARG A 150 -4.66 -3.91 6.57
CA ARG A 150 -3.39 -4.59 6.86
C ARG A 150 -2.92 -4.34 8.29
N SER A 151 -2.99 -3.08 8.73
CA SER A 151 -2.62 -2.72 10.10
C SER A 151 -3.52 -3.39 11.12
N ALA A 152 -4.85 -3.39 10.89
CA ALA A 152 -5.82 -4.06 11.73
C ALA A 152 -5.56 -5.58 11.76
N PHE A 153 -5.29 -6.19 10.61
CA PHE A 153 -4.99 -7.62 10.52
C PHE A 153 -3.76 -8.03 11.33
N VAL A 154 -2.66 -7.26 11.27
CA VAL A 154 -1.47 -7.54 12.09
C VAL A 154 -1.81 -7.48 13.57
N MET A 155 -2.63 -6.51 14.00
CA MET A 155 -3.04 -6.38 15.41
C MET A 155 -3.98 -7.50 15.86
N GLU A 156 -4.72 -8.13 14.95
CA GLU A 156 -5.62 -9.25 15.24
C GLU A 156 -4.87 -10.58 15.41
N VAL A 157 -3.89 -10.85 14.53
CA VAL A 157 -3.18 -12.14 14.50
C VAL A 157 -1.99 -12.23 15.45
N VAL A 158 -1.65 -11.12 16.12
CA VAL A 158 -0.51 -11.04 17.05
C VAL A 158 -1.01 -10.80 18.47
N THR A 159 -0.39 -11.49 19.44
CA THR A 159 -0.72 -11.30 20.86
C THR A 159 -0.50 -9.84 21.29
N PRO A 160 -1.34 -9.27 22.17
CA PRO A 160 -1.23 -7.87 22.59
C PRO A 160 0.16 -7.44 23.06
N ALA A 161 0.86 -8.31 23.80
CA ALA A 161 2.20 -8.03 24.29
C ALA A 161 3.28 -7.93 23.18
N GLU A 162 3.08 -8.63 22.05
CA GLU A 162 4.04 -8.69 20.94
C GLU A 162 3.75 -7.69 19.80
N ARG A 163 2.64 -6.91 19.85
CA ARG A 163 2.23 -6.00 18.78
C ARG A 163 3.29 -4.97 18.38
N ALA A 164 3.96 -4.38 19.36
CA ALA A 164 5.01 -3.39 19.10
C ALA A 164 6.21 -4.03 18.37
N ALA A 165 6.62 -5.22 18.82
CA ALA A 165 7.70 -5.98 18.19
C ALA A 165 7.32 -6.43 16.77
N ALA A 166 6.09 -6.90 16.56
CA ALA A 166 5.58 -7.29 15.25
C ALA A 166 5.52 -6.12 14.26
N ALA A 167 5.04 -4.96 14.71
CA ALA A 167 5.01 -3.75 13.88
C ALA A 167 6.41 -3.36 13.41
N SER A 168 7.39 -3.34 14.30
CA SER A 168 8.79 -3.04 13.97
C SER A 168 9.41 -4.10 13.04
N PHE A 169 9.19 -5.38 13.35
CA PHE A 169 9.76 -6.49 12.59
C PHE A 169 9.19 -6.57 11.16
N THR A 170 7.95 -6.16 10.94
CA THR A 170 7.35 -6.09 9.61
C THR A 170 7.71 -4.82 8.86
N ALA A 171 7.97 -3.69 9.55
CA ALA A 171 8.26 -2.41 8.93
C ALA A 171 9.66 -2.34 8.30
N VAL A 172 10.69 -2.86 8.97
CA VAL A 172 12.08 -2.75 8.52
C VAL A 172 12.32 -3.45 7.17
N PRO A 173 11.97 -4.73 6.98
CA PRO A 173 12.16 -5.39 5.68
C PRO A 173 11.35 -4.75 4.55
N ARG A 174 10.15 -4.25 4.84
CA ARG A 174 9.33 -3.48 3.90
C ARG A 174 10.04 -2.22 3.42
N SER A 175 10.61 -1.46 4.35
CA SER A 175 11.30 -0.23 4.01
C SER A 175 12.55 -0.50 3.16
N LEU A 176 13.30 -1.55 3.47
CA LEU A 176 14.45 -1.97 2.66
C LEU A 176 14.03 -2.40 1.25
N ALA A 177 12.99 -3.22 1.14
CA ALA A 177 12.44 -3.65 -0.14
C ALA A 177 11.98 -2.47 -1.00
N SER A 178 11.27 -1.51 -0.38
CA SER A 178 10.80 -0.28 -1.04
C SER A 178 11.94 0.65 -1.46
N ALA A 179 13.06 0.67 -0.72
CA ALA A 179 14.22 1.52 -1.04
C ALA A 179 15.02 1.01 -2.25
N ILE A 180 15.12 -0.32 -2.41
CA ILE A 180 15.89 -0.95 -3.50
C ILE A 180 15.09 -0.98 -4.82
N SER A 181 13.80 -1.20 -4.72
CA SER A 181 12.93 -1.47 -5.87
C SER A 181 12.90 -0.36 -6.93
N PRO A 182 12.90 0.96 -6.62
CA PRO A 182 12.89 2.00 -7.64
C PRO A 182 14.11 1.97 -8.56
N THR A 183 15.27 1.57 -8.06
CA THR A 183 16.49 1.40 -8.88
C THR A 183 16.28 0.34 -9.96
N ILE A 184 15.66 -0.78 -9.59
CA ILE A 184 15.32 -1.86 -10.52
C ILE A 184 14.25 -1.40 -11.52
N GLY A 185 13.20 -0.71 -11.03
CA GLY A 185 12.16 -0.13 -11.88
C GLY A 185 12.73 0.85 -12.90
N GLY A 186 13.64 1.73 -12.47
CA GLY A 186 14.34 2.65 -13.36
C GLY A 186 15.20 1.93 -14.40
N ALA A 187 15.95 0.90 -13.99
CA ALA A 187 16.75 0.09 -14.91
C ALA A 187 15.87 -0.62 -15.97
N LEU A 188 14.70 -1.10 -15.61
CA LEU A 188 13.75 -1.67 -16.57
C LEU A 188 13.27 -0.65 -17.62
N PHE A 189 13.07 0.60 -17.22
CA PHE A 189 12.73 1.67 -18.19
C PHE A 189 13.86 1.96 -19.18
N THR A 190 15.13 1.85 -18.76
CA THR A 190 16.27 2.09 -19.65
C THR A 190 16.44 1.03 -20.74
N THR A 191 15.84 -0.15 -20.56
CA THR A 191 15.84 -1.21 -21.60
C THR A 191 14.84 -0.95 -22.74
N GLY A 192 14.07 0.14 -22.67
CA GLY A 192 13.04 0.46 -23.66
C GLY A 192 11.71 -0.29 -23.46
N LEU A 193 11.64 -1.18 -22.50
CA LEU A 193 10.44 -1.97 -22.18
C LEU A 193 9.52 -1.19 -21.24
N LEU A 194 8.82 -0.17 -21.76
CA LEU A 194 7.99 0.74 -20.96
C LEU A 194 6.90 0.04 -20.13
N ALA A 195 6.37 -1.08 -20.62
CA ALA A 195 5.36 -1.86 -19.92
C ALA A 195 5.93 -2.72 -18.78
N ALA A 196 7.22 -3.08 -18.84
CA ALA A 196 7.81 -4.08 -17.95
C ALA A 196 7.69 -3.75 -16.46
N PRO A 197 8.00 -2.53 -15.97
CA PRO A 197 7.86 -2.22 -14.55
C PRO A 197 6.43 -2.34 -14.04
N LEU A 198 5.44 -1.94 -14.85
CA LEU A 198 4.02 -2.00 -14.51
C LEU A 198 3.53 -3.46 -14.45
N VAL A 199 3.92 -4.25 -15.45
CA VAL A 199 3.55 -5.68 -15.52
C VAL A 199 4.20 -6.46 -14.38
N VAL A 200 5.50 -6.28 -14.15
CA VAL A 200 6.21 -6.95 -13.05
C VAL A 200 5.60 -6.57 -11.71
N CYS A 201 5.31 -5.27 -11.49
CA CYS A 201 4.61 -4.81 -10.30
C CYS A 201 3.27 -5.53 -10.12
N GLY A 202 2.42 -5.53 -11.15
CA GLY A 202 1.09 -6.14 -11.08
C GLY A 202 1.15 -7.64 -10.84
N VAL A 203 2.05 -8.37 -11.50
CA VAL A 203 2.23 -9.82 -11.32
C VAL A 203 2.71 -10.16 -9.91
N LEU A 204 3.71 -9.44 -9.39
CA LEU A 204 4.21 -9.64 -8.04
C LEU A 204 3.13 -9.37 -6.98
N LYS A 205 2.31 -8.33 -7.18
CA LYS A 205 1.19 -8.01 -6.30
C LYS A 205 0.11 -9.09 -6.31
N ILE A 206 -0.28 -9.58 -7.47
CA ILE A 206 -1.23 -10.71 -7.58
C ILE A 206 -0.65 -11.95 -6.89
N GLY A 207 0.63 -12.24 -7.10
CA GLY A 207 1.31 -13.34 -6.41
C GLY A 207 1.30 -13.18 -4.88
N TYR A 208 1.58 -11.98 -4.39
CA TYR A 208 1.47 -11.63 -2.98
C TYR A 208 0.06 -11.88 -2.44
N ASP A 209 -0.97 -11.36 -3.13
CA ASP A 209 -2.36 -11.48 -2.71
C ASP A 209 -2.84 -12.93 -2.65
N LEU A 210 -2.48 -13.74 -3.63
CA LEU A 210 -2.81 -15.17 -3.65
C LEU A 210 -2.12 -15.94 -2.52
N MET A 211 -0.85 -15.62 -2.25
CA MET A 211 -0.11 -16.23 -1.13
C MET A 211 -0.70 -15.82 0.21
N LEU A 212 -1.04 -14.52 0.37
CA LEU A 212 -1.70 -14.02 1.58
C LEU A 212 -3.04 -14.71 1.80
N TRP A 213 -3.86 -14.79 0.77
CA TRP A 213 -5.17 -15.44 0.85
C TRP A 213 -5.05 -16.92 1.21
N LYS A 214 -4.14 -17.65 0.57
CA LYS A 214 -3.91 -19.07 0.87
C LYS A 214 -3.44 -19.29 2.31
N ALA A 215 -2.58 -18.40 2.83
CA ALA A 215 -2.01 -18.54 4.16
C ALA A 215 -3.00 -18.17 5.28
N PHE A 216 -3.88 -17.19 5.04
CA PHE A 216 -4.64 -16.54 6.12
C PHE A 216 -6.16 -16.51 5.94
N ARG A 217 -6.73 -17.09 4.88
CA ARG A 217 -8.17 -17.09 4.63
C ARG A 217 -9.03 -17.68 5.77
N GLN A 218 -8.41 -18.46 6.67
CA GLN A 218 -9.10 -19.07 7.80
C GLN A 218 -9.03 -18.22 9.07
N HIS A 219 -8.18 -17.20 9.12
CA HIS A 219 -7.97 -16.32 10.27
C HIS A 219 -8.79 -15.03 10.21
N GLY A 220 -9.56 -14.79 9.17
CA GLY A 220 -10.33 -13.56 8.96
C GLY A 220 -11.84 -13.80 8.83
N LYS A 221 -12.37 -14.77 9.59
CA LYS A 221 -13.82 -15.00 9.70
C LYS A 221 -14.31 -14.55 11.05
#